data_4690a43ee559df8e2c5428fe285ea19c
#
_entry.id   4690a43ee559df8e2c5428fe285ea19c
#
_cell.length_a   1.000
_cell.length_b   1.000
_cell.length_c   1.000
_cell.angle_alpha   90.00
_cell.angle_beta   90.00
_cell.angle_gamma   90.00
#
_symmetry.space_group_name_H-M   'P 1'
#
loop_
_entity.id
_entity.type
_entity.pdbx_description
1 polymer ?
#
loop_
_entity_poly.entity_id
_entity_poly.type
_entity_poly.pdbx_seq_one_letter_code
_entity_poly.pdbx_strand_id
1 'polypeptide(L)'
;MARTGENIYKRKDGRWEARYISSYNADGKAKYKYLYARTYAEVKTKLIRVQNSVETKVEAEKIRDREKYEFWLFEWLRSKRIGIKDSTYIRYRNVIENHINPDLGKYPINKISTPLMERFVSNKLNNGRLDGNGGLSPKTMSDMLTIIKESFKYAQTAGADTICRFDGISLKRNSQEMRVLSVFEQQQLISVLFEDFDRYKLGVFICLYTGIRIGELCALQWKNISFSEKAIVIEHTMQRLQNDDPNAIYKTRIIITEPKSKASLRTIPLPDFVVKAIKPFVSSPNAYILSGECKSIVEPRTMQNRFKGYLEEGHIGDANFHSLRHTFATRCIEAGFDVKTLSEILGHSSVKITLDRYVHSSMELKRSNMEKLTPILV
;
A
#
# COMPACT_ATOMS: atom_id res chain seq x y z
N MET A 1 -15.31 -48.36 41.28
CA MET A 1 -14.32 -47.26 41.24
C MET A 1 -14.31 -46.70 39.82
N ALA A 2 -14.60 -45.41 39.66
CA ALA A 2 -14.46 -44.78 38.36
C ALA A 2 -12.98 -44.70 37.98
N ARG A 3 -12.58 -45.20 36.80
CA ARG A 3 -11.23 -45.03 36.28
C ARG A 3 -11.05 -43.52 35.97
N THR A 4 -10.12 -42.90 36.64
CA THR A 4 -9.74 -41.50 36.44
C THR A 4 -9.33 -41.29 34.99
N GLY A 5 -10.11 -40.47 34.24
CA GLY A 5 -9.76 -40.01 32.88
C GLY A 5 -10.78 -40.27 31.78
N GLU A 6 -11.77 -41.12 31.95
CA GLU A 6 -12.66 -41.52 30.83
C GLU A 6 -13.96 -40.72 30.72
N ASN A 7 -14.27 -39.74 31.59
CA ASN A 7 -15.54 -38.98 31.63
C ASN A 7 -16.81 -39.85 31.61
N ILE A 8 -16.74 -41.10 32.18
CA ILE A 8 -17.81 -42.05 32.27
C ILE A 8 -18.09 -42.35 33.76
N TYR A 9 -19.34 -42.21 34.19
CA TYR A 9 -19.73 -42.34 35.59
C TYR A 9 -20.94 -43.24 35.73
N LYS A 10 -21.03 -44.05 36.85
CA LYS A 10 -22.21 -44.80 37.20
C LYS A 10 -23.13 -43.95 38.05
N ARG A 11 -24.37 -43.77 37.61
CA ARG A 11 -25.40 -43.01 38.33
C ARG A 11 -26.01 -43.80 39.46
N LYS A 12 -26.66 -43.11 40.38
CA LYS A 12 -27.38 -43.71 41.49
C LYS A 12 -28.59 -44.58 41.03
N ASP A 13 -29.13 -44.29 39.86
CA ASP A 13 -30.21 -45.05 39.23
C ASP A 13 -29.74 -46.32 38.48
N GLY A 14 -28.46 -46.67 38.61
CA GLY A 14 -27.88 -47.87 38.04
C GLY A 14 -27.38 -47.74 36.61
N ARG A 15 -27.74 -46.67 35.89
CA ARG A 15 -27.29 -46.38 34.51
C ARG A 15 -25.86 -45.82 34.48
N TRP A 16 -25.20 -45.98 33.35
CA TRP A 16 -23.93 -45.38 33.06
C TRP A 16 -24.12 -44.11 32.21
N GLU A 17 -23.40 -43.06 32.57
CA GLU A 17 -23.39 -41.73 31.92
C GLU A 17 -22.00 -41.40 31.39
N ALA A 18 -21.88 -40.95 30.15
CA ALA A 18 -20.69 -40.39 29.59
C ALA A 18 -20.91 -38.93 29.19
N ARG A 19 -19.95 -38.09 29.50
CA ARG A 19 -19.96 -36.65 29.16
C ARG A 19 -18.96 -36.34 28.06
N TYR A 20 -19.38 -35.62 27.02
CA TYR A 20 -18.50 -35.17 25.96
C TYR A 20 -18.74 -33.69 25.61
N ILE A 21 -17.73 -33.02 25.05
CA ILE A 21 -17.84 -31.65 24.57
C ILE A 21 -18.50 -31.66 23.20
N SER A 22 -19.67 -30.99 23.06
CA SER A 22 -20.39 -30.91 21.79
C SER A 22 -20.08 -29.68 20.96
N SER A 23 -19.68 -28.59 21.58
CA SER A 23 -19.29 -27.32 20.96
C SER A 23 -18.65 -26.39 21.99
N TYR A 24 -18.16 -25.22 21.54
CA TYR A 24 -17.74 -24.12 22.40
C TYR A 24 -18.64 -22.91 22.18
N ASN A 25 -18.84 -22.09 23.21
CA ASN A 25 -19.55 -20.80 23.09
C ASN A 25 -18.61 -19.77 22.48
N ALA A 26 -19.15 -18.59 22.10
CA ALA A 26 -18.37 -17.43 21.64
C ALA A 26 -17.27 -17.00 22.64
N ASP A 27 -17.46 -17.26 23.93
CA ASP A 27 -16.50 -16.97 25.01
C ASP A 27 -15.48 -18.10 25.26
N GLY A 28 -15.42 -19.12 24.38
CA GLY A 28 -14.49 -20.25 24.50
C GLY A 28 -14.87 -21.30 25.57
N LYS A 29 -16.04 -21.20 26.21
CA LYS A 29 -16.49 -22.18 27.20
C LYS A 29 -17.12 -23.42 26.54
N ALA A 30 -16.70 -24.61 26.99
CA ALA A 30 -17.18 -25.89 26.47
C ALA A 30 -18.67 -26.14 26.83
N LYS A 31 -19.46 -26.49 25.82
CA LYS A 31 -20.83 -27.04 25.98
C LYS A 31 -20.78 -28.55 26.01
N TYR A 32 -21.31 -29.15 27.07
CA TYR A 32 -21.30 -30.58 27.25
C TYR A 32 -22.65 -31.19 26.87
N LYS A 33 -22.59 -32.42 26.32
CA LYS A 33 -23.73 -33.33 26.16
C LYS A 33 -23.48 -34.66 26.86
N TYR A 34 -24.51 -35.38 27.15
CA TYR A 34 -24.50 -36.59 27.95
C TYR A 34 -25.07 -37.76 27.15
N LEU A 35 -24.47 -38.94 27.31
CA LEU A 35 -24.91 -40.22 26.76
C LEU A 35 -25.21 -41.17 27.90
N TYR A 36 -26.22 -41.97 27.73
CA TYR A 36 -26.68 -42.93 28.75
C TYR A 36 -26.77 -44.33 28.18
N ALA A 37 -26.41 -45.33 29.00
CA ALA A 37 -26.56 -46.75 28.69
C ALA A 37 -26.76 -47.58 29.97
N ARG A 38 -27.19 -48.81 29.80
CA ARG A 38 -27.35 -49.75 30.92
C ARG A 38 -26.04 -50.33 31.40
N THR A 39 -25.05 -50.46 30.50
CA THR A 39 -23.75 -51.03 30.81
C THR A 39 -22.62 -50.02 30.49
N TYR A 40 -21.48 -50.20 31.16
CA TYR A 40 -20.25 -49.41 30.89
C TYR A 40 -19.78 -49.59 29.45
N ALA A 41 -19.80 -50.85 28.96
CA ALA A 41 -19.33 -51.15 27.58
C ALA A 41 -20.18 -50.42 26.53
N GLU A 42 -21.50 -50.39 26.69
CA GLU A 42 -22.42 -49.68 25.78
C GLU A 42 -22.19 -48.15 25.79
N VAL A 43 -22.06 -47.54 26.98
CA VAL A 43 -21.83 -46.08 27.04
C VAL A 43 -20.49 -45.70 26.49
N LYS A 44 -19.46 -46.53 26.69
CA LYS A 44 -18.11 -46.33 26.10
C LYS A 44 -18.16 -46.46 24.59
N THR A 45 -18.81 -47.43 24.03
CA THR A 45 -19.01 -47.58 22.59
C THR A 45 -19.77 -46.39 21.99
N LYS A 46 -20.80 -45.90 22.64
CA LYS A 46 -21.56 -44.71 22.24
C LYS A 46 -20.66 -43.47 22.29
N LEU A 47 -19.83 -43.31 23.33
CA LEU A 47 -18.91 -42.17 23.48
C LEU A 47 -17.87 -42.16 22.36
N ILE A 48 -17.24 -43.30 22.07
CA ILE A 48 -16.25 -43.43 20.98
C ILE A 48 -16.90 -43.11 19.63
N ARG A 49 -18.09 -43.59 19.34
CA ARG A 49 -18.81 -43.29 18.08
C ARG A 49 -19.07 -41.78 17.93
N VAL A 50 -19.49 -41.11 19.00
CA VAL A 50 -19.77 -39.68 18.97
C VAL A 50 -18.48 -38.87 18.86
N GLN A 51 -17.42 -39.23 19.58
CA GLN A 51 -16.11 -38.57 19.48
C GLN A 51 -15.55 -38.68 18.07
N ASN A 52 -15.55 -39.88 17.47
CA ASN A 52 -15.12 -40.07 16.09
C ASN A 52 -15.99 -39.27 15.10
N SER A 53 -17.30 -39.17 15.31
CA SER A 53 -18.18 -38.38 14.45
C SER A 53 -17.98 -36.89 14.59
N VAL A 54 -17.61 -36.41 15.77
CA VAL A 54 -17.28 -34.99 16.01
C VAL A 54 -15.91 -34.66 15.40
N GLU A 55 -14.89 -35.50 15.57
CA GLU A 55 -13.57 -35.36 14.95
C GLU A 55 -13.69 -35.36 13.42
N THR A 56 -14.46 -36.32 12.84
CA THR A 56 -14.67 -36.37 11.38
C THR A 56 -15.40 -35.12 10.86
N LYS A 57 -16.36 -34.55 11.63
CA LYS A 57 -17.02 -33.32 11.25
C LYS A 57 -16.09 -32.09 11.31
N VAL A 58 -15.27 -32.00 12.36
CA VAL A 58 -14.29 -30.90 12.50
C VAL A 58 -13.22 -30.99 11.41
N GLU A 59 -12.77 -32.21 11.07
CA GLU A 59 -11.84 -32.39 9.94
C GLU A 59 -12.50 -32.07 8.59
N ALA A 60 -13.75 -32.50 8.37
CA ALA A 60 -14.49 -32.16 7.16
C ALA A 60 -14.74 -30.65 7.02
N GLU A 61 -15.00 -29.95 8.13
CA GLU A 61 -15.11 -28.48 8.13
C GLU A 61 -13.77 -27.82 7.85
N LYS A 62 -12.67 -28.27 8.45
CA LYS A 62 -11.32 -27.79 8.15
C LYS A 62 -10.93 -28.04 6.70
N ILE A 63 -11.30 -29.18 6.11
CA ILE A 63 -11.07 -29.48 4.69
C ILE A 63 -11.90 -28.54 3.81
N ARG A 64 -13.20 -28.34 4.12
CA ARG A 64 -14.07 -27.41 3.39
C ARG A 64 -13.58 -25.97 3.45
N ASP A 65 -13.06 -25.54 4.58
CA ASP A 65 -12.51 -24.19 4.71
C ASP A 65 -11.20 -24.02 3.93
N ARG A 66 -10.35 -25.05 3.88
CA ARG A 66 -9.16 -25.07 3.00
C ARG A 66 -9.50 -25.06 1.51
N GLU A 67 -10.68 -25.54 1.12
CA GLU A 67 -11.13 -25.46 -0.27
C GLU A 67 -11.53 -24.05 -0.70
N LYS A 68 -11.97 -23.18 0.24
CA LYS A 68 -12.39 -21.81 -0.07
C LYS A 68 -11.21 -20.93 -0.48
N TYR A 69 -11.44 -20.06 -1.46
CA TYR A 69 -10.42 -19.13 -1.91
C TYR A 69 -10.00 -18.13 -0.84
N GLU A 70 -10.91 -17.77 0.07
CA GLU A 70 -10.60 -16.96 1.25
C GLU A 70 -9.41 -17.50 2.04
N PHE A 71 -9.38 -18.81 2.33
CA PHE A 71 -8.25 -19.44 3.02
C PHE A 71 -6.93 -19.18 2.29
N TRP A 72 -6.89 -19.39 0.98
CA TRP A 72 -5.69 -19.23 0.16
C TRP A 72 -5.22 -17.78 0.03
N LEU A 73 -6.17 -16.81 -0.02
CA LEU A 73 -5.87 -15.38 -0.02
C LEU A 73 -5.13 -14.97 1.25
N PHE A 74 -5.63 -15.38 2.42
CA PHE A 74 -5.01 -14.99 3.69
C PHE A 74 -3.72 -15.77 3.98
N GLU A 75 -3.61 -17.03 3.59
CA GLU A 75 -2.35 -17.80 3.68
C GLU A 75 -1.26 -17.17 2.79
N TRP A 76 -1.61 -16.81 1.56
CA TRP A 76 -0.69 -16.07 0.69
C TRP A 76 -0.29 -14.72 1.31
N LEU A 77 -1.24 -13.94 1.82
CA LEU A 77 -0.94 -12.66 2.46
C LEU A 77 -0.02 -12.83 3.67
N ARG A 78 -0.25 -13.87 4.49
CA ARG A 78 0.61 -14.22 5.62
C ARG A 78 2.03 -14.58 5.18
N SER A 79 2.16 -15.36 4.12
CA SER A 79 3.47 -15.74 3.56
C SER A 79 4.29 -14.55 3.09
N LYS A 80 3.64 -13.46 2.62
CA LYS A 80 4.31 -12.24 2.18
C LYS A 80 4.78 -11.34 3.33
N ARG A 81 4.29 -11.53 4.56
CA ARG A 81 4.55 -10.62 5.70
C ARG A 81 6.04 -10.37 5.96
N ILE A 82 6.89 -11.38 5.81
CA ILE A 82 8.33 -11.29 6.09
C ILE A 82 9.07 -10.50 5.00
N GLY A 83 8.60 -10.56 3.75
CA GLY A 83 9.33 -10.02 2.59
C GLY A 83 8.88 -8.65 2.10
N ILE A 84 7.82 -8.05 2.68
CA ILE A 84 7.26 -6.78 2.22
C ILE A 84 7.13 -5.75 3.34
N LYS A 85 7.20 -4.45 2.96
CA LYS A 85 6.98 -3.35 3.92
C LYS A 85 5.53 -3.33 4.43
N ASP A 86 5.34 -2.85 5.66
CA ASP A 86 4.01 -2.68 6.30
C ASP A 86 2.99 -1.99 5.39
N SER A 87 3.40 -0.92 4.72
CA SER A 87 2.52 -0.18 3.79
C SER A 87 2.01 -1.03 2.62
N THR A 88 2.83 -1.96 2.12
CA THR A 88 2.43 -2.87 1.04
C THR A 88 1.53 -3.97 1.58
N TYR A 89 1.85 -4.52 2.76
CA TYR A 89 1.03 -5.52 3.44
C TYR A 89 -0.38 -4.99 3.71
N ILE A 90 -0.49 -3.80 4.33
CA ILE A 90 -1.77 -3.16 4.63
C ILE A 90 -2.57 -2.89 3.35
N ARG A 91 -1.90 -2.43 2.28
CA ARG A 91 -2.55 -2.24 0.97
C ARG A 91 -3.10 -3.55 0.42
N TYR A 92 -2.34 -4.65 0.47
CA TYR A 92 -2.79 -5.95 0.00
C TYR A 92 -3.96 -6.46 0.84
N ARG A 93 -3.87 -6.34 2.17
CA ARG A 93 -4.96 -6.70 3.08
C ARG A 93 -6.24 -5.95 2.74
N ASN A 94 -6.17 -4.63 2.61
CA ASN A 94 -7.34 -3.81 2.29
C ASN A 94 -7.96 -4.19 0.93
N VAL A 95 -7.15 -4.49 -0.08
CA VAL A 95 -7.64 -4.95 -1.39
C VAL A 95 -8.32 -6.31 -1.26
N ILE A 96 -7.75 -7.23 -0.50
CA ILE A 96 -8.33 -8.55 -0.25
C ILE A 96 -9.66 -8.40 0.48
N GLU A 97 -9.68 -7.73 1.63
CA GLU A 97 -10.85 -7.62 2.51
C GLU A 97 -12.01 -6.85 1.86
N ASN A 98 -11.72 -5.77 1.14
CA ASN A 98 -12.76 -4.88 0.62
C ASN A 98 -13.21 -5.20 -0.81
N HIS A 99 -12.39 -5.90 -1.60
CA HIS A 99 -12.69 -6.09 -3.02
C HIS A 99 -12.67 -7.54 -3.48
N ILE A 100 -11.69 -8.36 -3.05
CA ILE A 100 -11.54 -9.72 -3.58
C ILE A 100 -12.38 -10.71 -2.76
N ASN A 101 -12.21 -10.72 -1.44
CA ASN A 101 -12.85 -11.69 -0.56
C ASN A 101 -14.38 -11.63 -0.57
N PRO A 102 -15.04 -10.45 -0.58
CA PRO A 102 -16.51 -10.38 -0.61
C PRO A 102 -17.13 -11.07 -1.82
N ASP A 103 -16.45 -11.02 -2.97
CA ASP A 103 -16.98 -11.56 -4.23
C ASP A 103 -16.49 -12.99 -4.51
N LEU A 104 -15.21 -13.27 -4.31
CA LEU A 104 -14.57 -14.51 -4.71
C LEU A 104 -14.25 -15.45 -3.53
N GLY A 105 -14.09 -14.94 -2.32
CA GLY A 105 -13.62 -15.71 -1.16
C GLY A 105 -14.48 -16.92 -0.79
N LYS A 106 -15.77 -16.80 -0.98
CA LYS A 106 -16.76 -17.87 -0.68
C LYS A 106 -16.68 -19.10 -1.62
N TYR A 107 -16.11 -18.94 -2.80
CA TYR A 107 -16.02 -20.03 -3.77
C TYR A 107 -14.86 -20.97 -3.45
N PRO A 108 -15.02 -22.29 -3.61
CA PRO A 108 -13.89 -23.20 -3.68
C PRO A 108 -12.92 -22.76 -4.80
N ILE A 109 -11.62 -22.77 -4.54
CA ILE A 109 -10.62 -22.29 -5.48
C ILE A 109 -10.68 -23.05 -6.83
N ASN A 110 -10.97 -24.34 -6.80
CA ASN A 110 -11.13 -25.19 -7.96
C ASN A 110 -12.45 -24.95 -8.75
N LYS A 111 -13.35 -24.11 -8.24
CA LYS A 111 -14.59 -23.69 -8.92
C LYS A 111 -14.49 -22.28 -9.51
N ILE A 112 -13.41 -21.54 -9.21
CA ILE A 112 -13.18 -20.23 -9.82
C ILE A 112 -12.67 -20.45 -11.25
N SER A 113 -13.56 -20.32 -12.19
CA SER A 113 -13.29 -20.48 -13.64
C SER A 113 -12.88 -19.15 -14.28
N THR A 114 -12.27 -19.20 -15.46
CA THR A 114 -11.95 -18.01 -16.26
C THR A 114 -13.18 -17.13 -16.53
N PRO A 115 -14.36 -17.66 -16.94
CA PRO A 115 -15.57 -16.84 -17.12
C PRO A 115 -16.07 -16.17 -15.81
N LEU A 116 -15.90 -16.82 -14.65
CA LEU A 116 -16.24 -16.19 -13.36
C LEU A 116 -15.29 -15.03 -13.07
N MET A 117 -14.01 -15.19 -13.35
CA MET A 117 -13.00 -14.14 -13.17
C MET A 117 -13.24 -12.95 -14.12
N GLU A 118 -13.58 -13.19 -15.37
CA GLU A 118 -13.93 -12.14 -16.33
C GLU A 118 -15.15 -11.34 -15.88
N ARG A 119 -16.18 -12.02 -15.39
CA ARG A 119 -17.36 -11.33 -14.77
C ARG A 119 -16.98 -10.49 -13.56
N PHE A 120 -16.12 -11.02 -12.69
CA PHE A 120 -15.59 -10.27 -11.55
C PHE A 120 -14.87 -9.01 -12.01
N VAL A 121 -13.97 -9.11 -12.99
CA VAL A 121 -13.21 -7.98 -13.55
C VAL A 121 -14.17 -6.94 -14.15
N SER A 122 -15.12 -7.37 -14.98
CA SER A 122 -16.10 -6.49 -15.60
C SER A 122 -16.97 -5.77 -14.55
N ASN A 123 -17.43 -6.48 -13.54
CA ASN A 123 -18.20 -5.87 -12.45
C ASN A 123 -17.39 -4.84 -11.65
N LYS A 124 -16.13 -5.13 -11.33
CA LYS A 124 -15.26 -4.18 -10.61
C LYS A 124 -14.93 -2.95 -11.46
N LEU A 125 -14.78 -3.08 -12.76
CA LEU A 125 -14.56 -1.95 -13.66
C LEU A 125 -15.80 -1.06 -13.83
N ASN A 126 -17.00 -1.61 -13.66
CA ASN A 126 -18.24 -0.86 -13.80
C ASN A 126 -18.79 -0.33 -12.45
N ASN A 127 -18.70 -1.12 -11.38
CA ASN A 127 -19.38 -0.86 -10.10
C ASN A 127 -18.48 -1.14 -8.89
N GLY A 128 -17.15 -1.14 -9.06
CA GLY A 128 -16.24 -1.62 -8.02
C GLY A 128 -15.87 -0.63 -6.92
N ARG A 129 -16.30 0.63 -6.99
CA ARG A 129 -15.99 1.63 -5.96
C ARG A 129 -16.82 1.40 -4.71
N LEU A 130 -16.19 1.51 -3.54
CA LEU A 130 -16.84 1.30 -2.25
C LEU A 130 -17.84 2.41 -1.88
N ASP A 131 -17.69 3.59 -2.47
CA ASP A 131 -18.61 4.72 -2.31
C ASP A 131 -19.85 4.63 -3.20
N GLY A 132 -19.97 3.57 -4.02
CA GLY A 132 -21.08 3.37 -4.95
C GLY A 132 -21.03 4.25 -6.22
N ASN A 133 -20.02 5.09 -6.37
CA ASN A 133 -19.91 6.07 -7.46
C ASN A 133 -19.12 5.53 -8.67
N GLY A 134 -19.53 4.36 -9.20
CA GLY A 134 -18.97 3.77 -10.43
C GLY A 134 -17.89 2.74 -10.23
N GLY A 135 -17.06 2.53 -11.24
CA GLY A 135 -16.08 1.46 -11.32
C GLY A 135 -14.69 1.83 -10.83
N LEU A 136 -13.87 0.81 -10.69
CA LEU A 136 -12.44 0.96 -10.38
C LEU A 136 -11.65 1.32 -11.64
N SER A 137 -10.56 2.06 -11.48
CA SER A 137 -9.66 2.35 -12.58
C SER A 137 -8.99 1.06 -13.11
N PRO A 138 -8.65 0.99 -14.42
CA PRO A 138 -7.91 -0.14 -14.98
C PRO A 138 -6.59 -0.41 -14.23
N LYS A 139 -5.94 0.63 -13.71
CA LYS A 139 -4.72 0.51 -12.89
C LYS A 139 -5.00 -0.21 -11.58
N THR A 140 -6.05 0.19 -10.84
CA THR A 140 -6.47 -0.47 -9.59
C THR A 140 -6.84 -1.93 -9.85
N MET A 141 -7.57 -2.21 -10.93
CA MET A 141 -7.92 -3.57 -11.32
C MET A 141 -6.68 -4.40 -11.67
N SER A 142 -5.69 -3.84 -12.37
CA SER A 142 -4.42 -4.51 -12.67
C SER A 142 -3.64 -4.87 -11.40
N ASP A 143 -3.59 -3.98 -10.42
CA ASP A 143 -2.95 -4.24 -9.13
C ASP A 143 -3.68 -5.36 -8.36
N MET A 144 -5.02 -5.38 -8.41
CA MET A 144 -5.86 -6.42 -7.83
C MET A 144 -5.65 -7.78 -8.52
N LEU A 145 -5.60 -7.82 -9.85
CA LEU A 145 -5.29 -9.03 -10.61
C LEU A 145 -3.90 -9.59 -10.29
N THR A 146 -2.94 -8.73 -9.98
CA THR A 146 -1.62 -9.17 -9.54
C THR A 146 -1.71 -9.95 -8.22
N ILE A 147 -2.48 -9.46 -7.25
CA ILE A 147 -2.72 -10.16 -5.97
C ILE A 147 -3.41 -11.50 -6.22
N ILE A 148 -4.45 -11.52 -7.06
CA ILE A 148 -5.19 -12.75 -7.40
C ILE A 148 -4.25 -13.76 -8.06
N LYS A 149 -3.49 -13.39 -9.09
CA LYS A 149 -2.54 -14.28 -9.78
C LYS A 149 -1.51 -14.87 -8.84
N GLU A 150 -0.93 -14.03 -7.98
CA GLU A 150 0.07 -14.48 -7.01
C GLU A 150 -0.51 -15.43 -5.95
N SER A 151 -1.74 -15.17 -5.47
CA SER A 151 -2.40 -16.06 -4.50
C SER A 151 -2.81 -17.39 -5.13
N PHE A 152 -3.24 -17.42 -6.40
CA PHE A 152 -3.49 -18.66 -7.14
C PHE A 152 -2.21 -19.47 -7.33
N LYS A 153 -1.12 -18.82 -7.72
CA LYS A 153 0.20 -19.47 -7.85
C LYS A 153 0.66 -20.07 -6.51
N TYR A 154 0.47 -19.35 -5.41
CA TYR A 154 0.76 -19.86 -4.08
C TYR A 154 -0.07 -21.11 -3.74
N ALA A 155 -1.39 -21.05 -3.98
CA ALA A 155 -2.28 -22.18 -3.73
C ALA A 155 -1.88 -23.42 -4.57
N GLN A 156 -1.57 -23.24 -5.86
CA GLN A 156 -1.08 -24.31 -6.75
C GLN A 156 0.22 -24.94 -6.22
N THR A 157 1.17 -24.11 -5.76
CA THR A 157 2.42 -24.59 -5.17
C THR A 157 2.17 -25.40 -3.88
N ALA A 158 1.10 -25.07 -3.15
CA ALA A 158 0.67 -25.78 -1.94
C ALA A 158 -0.24 -26.98 -2.22
N GLY A 159 -0.44 -27.35 -3.50
CA GLY A 159 -1.19 -28.55 -3.92
C GLY A 159 -2.67 -28.34 -4.20
N ALA A 160 -3.16 -27.10 -4.26
CA ALA A 160 -4.56 -26.83 -4.64
C ALA A 160 -4.75 -26.95 -6.16
N ASP A 161 -5.82 -27.62 -6.57
CA ASP A 161 -6.24 -27.67 -7.97
C ASP A 161 -6.92 -26.35 -8.38
N THR A 162 -6.55 -25.82 -9.53
CA THR A 162 -7.13 -24.59 -10.06
C THR A 162 -7.41 -24.72 -11.56
N ILE A 163 -8.54 -24.16 -12.01
CA ILE A 163 -8.99 -24.21 -13.41
C ILE A 163 -8.95 -22.85 -14.12
N CYS A 164 -8.74 -21.76 -13.37
CA CYS A 164 -8.71 -20.41 -13.90
C CYS A 164 -7.42 -20.15 -14.71
N ARG A 165 -7.58 -19.72 -15.94
CA ARG A 165 -6.48 -19.25 -16.80
C ARG A 165 -6.56 -17.73 -16.90
N PHE A 166 -5.43 -17.06 -16.66
CA PHE A 166 -5.35 -15.59 -16.62
C PHE A 166 -4.82 -14.98 -17.94
N ASP A 167 -4.40 -15.81 -18.90
CA ASP A 167 -3.72 -15.34 -20.12
C ASP A 167 -4.62 -14.49 -21.02
N GLY A 168 -5.93 -14.78 -21.04
CA GLY A 168 -6.93 -14.02 -21.80
C GLY A 168 -7.42 -12.75 -21.12
N ILE A 169 -7.08 -12.51 -19.85
CA ILE A 169 -7.58 -11.36 -19.10
C ILE A 169 -6.62 -10.18 -19.29
N SER A 170 -6.89 -9.35 -20.28
CA SER A 170 -6.12 -8.13 -20.55
C SER A 170 -6.93 -6.88 -20.21
N LEU A 171 -6.28 -5.88 -19.63
CA LEU A 171 -6.87 -4.59 -19.31
C LEU A 171 -6.28 -3.53 -20.26
N LYS A 172 -7.14 -2.77 -20.92
CA LYS A 172 -6.68 -1.58 -21.65
C LYS A 172 -6.09 -0.58 -20.64
N ARG A 173 -4.83 -0.27 -20.79
CA ARG A 173 -4.17 0.77 -19.97
C ARG A 173 -4.33 2.10 -20.69
N ASN A 174 -5.13 3.00 -20.12
CA ASN A 174 -5.09 4.38 -20.53
C ASN A 174 -3.90 5.02 -19.77
N SER A 175 -2.88 5.44 -20.51
CA SER A 175 -1.85 6.30 -19.96
C SER A 175 -2.47 7.68 -19.73
N GLN A 176 -2.72 8.03 -18.47
CA GLN A 176 -3.01 9.43 -18.15
C GLN A 176 -1.73 10.23 -18.30
N GLU A 177 -1.79 11.31 -19.07
CA GLU A 177 -0.70 12.27 -19.13
C GLU A 177 -0.41 12.84 -17.75
N MET A 178 0.87 12.97 -17.45
CA MET A 178 1.28 13.53 -16.16
C MET A 178 1.04 15.03 -16.17
N ARG A 179 0.32 15.53 -15.16
CA ARG A 179 0.10 16.95 -14.96
C ARG A 179 1.42 17.63 -14.59
N VAL A 180 1.86 18.54 -15.43
CA VAL A 180 2.99 19.44 -15.24
C VAL A 180 2.46 20.88 -15.24
N LEU A 181 2.87 21.70 -14.31
CA LEU A 181 2.51 23.13 -14.30
C LEU A 181 3.21 23.83 -15.48
N SER A 182 2.48 24.60 -16.26
CA SER A 182 3.06 25.48 -17.27
C SER A 182 3.97 26.52 -16.62
N VAL A 183 4.81 27.18 -17.41
CA VAL A 183 5.67 28.27 -16.88
C VAL A 183 4.83 29.37 -16.23
N PHE A 184 3.71 29.72 -16.85
CA PHE A 184 2.78 30.71 -16.33
C PHE A 184 2.13 30.29 -15.00
N GLU A 185 1.62 29.08 -14.91
CA GLU A 185 1.07 28.51 -13.66
C GLU A 185 2.12 28.43 -12.55
N GLN A 186 3.35 28.10 -12.89
CA GLN A 186 4.46 28.10 -11.94
C GLN A 186 4.76 29.51 -11.41
N GLN A 187 4.72 30.52 -12.26
CA GLN A 187 4.86 31.93 -11.86
C GLN A 187 3.73 32.37 -10.94
N GLN A 188 2.48 32.05 -11.28
CA GLN A 188 1.30 32.33 -10.42
C GLN A 188 1.46 31.65 -9.05
N LEU A 189 1.84 30.38 -9.02
CA LEU A 189 2.09 29.67 -7.76
C LEU A 189 3.17 30.36 -6.93
N ILE A 190 4.28 30.75 -7.53
CA ILE A 190 5.38 31.45 -6.84
C ILE A 190 4.86 32.77 -6.25
N SER A 191 4.06 33.54 -6.97
CA SER A 191 3.47 34.79 -6.46
C SER A 191 2.64 34.52 -5.20
N VAL A 192 1.73 33.55 -5.24
CA VAL A 192 0.93 33.13 -4.07
C VAL A 192 1.81 32.68 -2.89
N LEU A 193 2.89 31.95 -3.17
CA LEU A 193 3.78 31.48 -2.10
C LEU A 193 4.48 32.65 -1.39
N PHE A 194 4.85 33.72 -2.10
CA PHE A 194 5.61 34.84 -1.53
C PHE A 194 4.76 35.97 -0.94
N GLU A 195 3.42 35.94 -1.04
CA GLU A 195 2.54 36.93 -0.40
C GLU A 195 2.65 36.89 1.13
N ASP A 196 2.46 35.70 1.75
CA ASP A 196 2.68 35.47 3.19
C ASP A 196 3.51 34.21 3.37
N PHE A 197 4.83 34.32 3.18
CA PHE A 197 5.74 33.19 3.08
C PHE A 197 5.93 32.50 4.42
N ASP A 198 5.07 31.51 4.72
CA ASP A 198 5.08 30.70 5.92
C ASP A 198 5.85 29.36 5.72
N ARG A 199 5.88 28.50 6.75
CA ARG A 199 6.54 27.19 6.70
C ARG A 199 5.86 26.20 5.73
N TYR A 200 4.54 26.30 5.51
CA TYR A 200 3.84 25.44 4.56
C TYR A 200 4.16 25.83 3.12
N LYS A 201 4.14 27.13 2.84
CA LYS A 201 4.56 27.72 1.55
C LYS A 201 6.02 27.44 1.27
N LEU A 202 6.91 27.54 2.28
CA LEU A 202 8.30 27.09 2.20
C LEU A 202 8.42 25.63 1.76
N GLY A 203 7.61 24.74 2.32
CA GLY A 203 7.59 23.32 1.97
C GLY A 203 7.23 23.07 0.50
N VAL A 204 6.20 23.78 -0.02
CA VAL A 204 5.83 23.73 -1.45
C VAL A 204 6.98 24.26 -2.32
N PHE A 205 7.59 25.38 -1.93
CA PHE A 205 8.72 25.98 -2.62
C PHE A 205 9.92 25.03 -2.69
N ILE A 206 10.28 24.38 -1.58
CA ILE A 206 11.35 23.37 -1.57
C ILE A 206 11.03 22.23 -2.56
N CYS A 207 9.81 21.70 -2.56
CA CYS A 207 9.43 20.65 -3.49
C CYS A 207 9.48 21.09 -4.96
N LEU A 208 9.09 22.31 -5.25
CA LEU A 208 9.11 22.87 -6.61
C LEU A 208 10.53 22.96 -7.18
N TYR A 209 11.53 23.20 -6.33
CA TYR A 209 12.93 23.41 -6.74
C TYR A 209 13.89 22.27 -6.40
N THR A 210 13.40 21.19 -5.79
CA THR A 210 14.22 20.01 -5.46
C THR A 210 13.63 18.70 -5.94
N GLY A 211 12.34 18.70 -6.28
CA GLY A 211 11.62 17.51 -6.70
C GLY A 211 11.47 16.42 -5.61
N ILE A 212 11.67 16.73 -4.32
CA ILE A 212 11.49 15.78 -3.24
C ILE A 212 10.03 15.33 -3.14
N ARG A 213 9.81 14.11 -2.63
CA ARG A 213 8.46 13.58 -2.45
C ARG A 213 7.81 14.17 -1.21
N ILE A 214 6.47 14.29 -1.20
CA ILE A 214 5.73 14.85 -0.06
C ILE A 214 6.04 14.14 1.27
N GLY A 215 6.21 12.82 1.27
CA GLY A 215 6.59 12.08 2.46
C GLY A 215 8.02 12.36 2.93
N GLU A 216 8.94 12.64 2.00
CA GLU A 216 10.30 13.07 2.28
C GLU A 216 10.31 14.49 2.88
N LEU A 217 9.54 15.41 2.30
CA LEU A 217 9.35 16.77 2.83
C LEU A 217 8.80 16.75 4.28
N CYS A 218 7.74 15.96 4.55
CA CYS A 218 7.13 15.90 5.86
C CYS A 218 8.04 15.28 6.94
N ALA A 219 9.01 14.46 6.52
CA ALA A 219 10.01 13.87 7.41
C ALA A 219 11.29 14.71 7.56
N LEU A 220 11.42 15.82 6.80
CA LEU A 220 12.65 16.59 6.73
C LEU A 220 12.86 17.42 7.99
N GLN A 221 14.04 17.32 8.59
CA GLN A 221 14.49 18.07 9.76
C GLN A 221 15.63 19.01 9.40
N TRP A 222 15.86 20.03 10.23
CA TRP A 222 16.92 21.03 9.97
C TRP A 222 18.32 20.43 9.92
N LYS A 223 18.62 19.36 10.66
CA LYS A 223 19.89 18.63 10.60
C LYS A 223 20.18 18.00 9.23
N ASN A 224 19.16 17.82 8.41
CA ASN A 224 19.29 17.29 7.05
C ASN A 224 19.64 18.36 6.01
N ILE A 225 19.78 19.64 6.41
CA ILE A 225 20.19 20.73 5.53
C ILE A 225 21.59 21.19 5.94
N SER A 226 22.53 21.07 5.01
CA SER A 226 23.85 21.64 5.15
C SER A 226 23.90 23.00 4.44
N PHE A 227 24.05 24.07 5.20
CA PHE A 227 24.19 25.43 4.64
C PHE A 227 25.58 25.67 4.08
N SER A 228 26.62 25.02 4.61
CA SER A 228 28.01 25.11 4.10
C SER A 228 28.13 24.42 2.74
N GLU A 229 27.51 23.26 2.60
CA GLU A 229 27.52 22.47 1.36
C GLU A 229 26.38 22.84 0.41
N LYS A 230 25.44 23.70 0.86
CA LYS A 230 24.23 24.06 0.13
C LYS A 230 23.51 22.82 -0.38
N ALA A 231 23.15 21.89 0.53
CA ALA A 231 22.57 20.60 0.17
C ALA A 231 21.51 20.14 1.16
N ILE A 232 20.57 19.33 0.67
CA ILE A 232 19.59 18.56 1.48
C ILE A 232 19.93 17.08 1.39
N VAL A 233 19.97 16.40 2.52
CA VAL A 233 20.13 14.94 2.61
C VAL A 233 18.77 14.30 2.87
N ILE A 234 18.34 13.41 2.00
CA ILE A 234 17.07 12.67 2.12
C ILE A 234 17.35 11.31 2.72
N GLU A 235 16.91 11.11 3.96
CA GLU A 235 17.14 9.87 4.74
C GLU A 235 15.84 9.22 5.19
N HIS A 236 14.73 9.95 5.26
CA HIS A 236 13.48 9.47 5.82
C HIS A 236 12.28 9.84 4.95
N THR A 237 11.21 9.09 5.13
CA THR A 237 9.91 9.39 4.54
C THR A 237 8.80 9.14 5.56
N MET A 238 7.83 10.03 5.62
CA MET A 238 6.66 9.96 6.48
C MET A 238 5.45 9.46 5.71
N GLN A 239 4.68 8.57 6.32
CA GLN A 239 3.39 8.13 5.80
C GLN A 239 2.43 7.78 6.93
N ARG A 240 1.12 7.93 6.69
CA ARG A 240 0.07 7.46 7.59
C ARG A 240 -0.38 6.09 7.13
N LEU A 241 -0.38 5.11 8.01
CA LEU A 241 -0.86 3.75 7.75
C LEU A 241 -2.02 3.41 8.66
N GLN A 242 -2.87 2.48 8.19
CA GLN A 242 -3.86 1.83 9.03
C GLN A 242 -3.14 1.02 10.11
N ASN A 243 -3.71 1.00 11.32
CA ASN A 243 -3.17 0.20 12.40
C ASN A 243 -3.55 -1.27 12.20
N ASP A 244 -2.59 -2.17 12.44
CA ASP A 244 -2.80 -3.62 12.31
C ASP A 244 -3.42 -4.23 13.56
N ASP A 245 -3.31 -3.55 14.71
CA ASP A 245 -3.87 -4.00 15.98
C ASP A 245 -5.37 -3.65 16.04
N PRO A 246 -6.27 -4.64 16.09
CA PRO A 246 -7.70 -4.41 16.24
C PRO A 246 -8.09 -3.65 17.52
N ASN A 247 -7.25 -3.75 18.57
CA ASN A 247 -7.47 -3.12 19.87
C ASN A 247 -6.80 -1.74 19.97
N ALA A 248 -6.17 -1.25 18.91
CA ALA A 248 -5.52 0.05 18.94
C ALA A 248 -6.55 1.18 19.10
N ILE A 249 -6.25 2.13 20.00
CA ILE A 249 -7.08 3.30 20.24
C ILE A 249 -7.31 4.10 18.95
N TYR A 250 -6.31 4.17 18.07
CA TYR A 250 -6.39 4.90 16.81
C TYR A 250 -6.38 3.94 15.62
N LYS A 251 -7.30 4.13 14.69
CA LYS A 251 -7.39 3.34 13.43
C LYS A 251 -6.17 3.48 12.53
N THR A 252 -5.40 4.56 12.70
CA THR A 252 -4.22 4.84 11.86
C THR A 252 -3.06 5.33 12.72
N ARG A 253 -1.84 5.09 12.25
CA ARG A 253 -0.59 5.58 12.86
C ARG A 253 0.30 6.25 11.82
N ILE A 254 1.08 7.22 12.26
CA ILE A 254 2.14 7.81 11.43
C ILE A 254 3.41 7.00 11.65
N ILE A 255 4.06 6.69 10.54
CA ILE A 255 5.38 6.07 10.57
C ILE A 255 6.36 6.92 9.78
N ILE A 256 7.56 7.04 10.31
CA ILE A 256 8.72 7.64 9.66
C ILE A 256 9.74 6.52 9.49
N THR A 257 10.10 6.22 8.25
CA THR A 257 10.98 5.11 7.91
C THR A 257 12.02 5.55 6.90
N GLU A 258 13.08 4.77 6.80
CA GLU A 258 14.00 4.90 5.67
C GLU A 258 13.29 4.67 4.34
N PRO A 259 13.74 5.29 3.26
CA PRO A 259 13.19 5.11 1.93
C PRO A 259 13.26 3.65 1.46
N LYS A 260 12.47 3.31 0.41
CA LYS A 260 12.35 1.93 -0.09
C LYS A 260 13.59 1.38 -0.78
N SER A 261 14.44 2.24 -1.32
CA SER A 261 15.62 1.85 -2.11
C SER A 261 16.84 2.67 -1.70
N LYS A 262 18.02 2.10 -1.88
CA LYS A 262 19.30 2.82 -1.68
C LYS A 262 19.36 4.09 -2.55
N ALA A 263 18.83 4.07 -3.77
CA ALA A 263 18.78 5.23 -4.64
C ALA A 263 17.91 6.39 -4.09
N SER A 264 17.02 6.11 -3.14
CA SER A 264 16.19 7.14 -2.50
C SER A 264 16.93 7.86 -1.36
N LEU A 265 18.00 7.25 -0.81
CA LEU A 265 18.97 7.94 0.06
C LEU A 265 19.87 8.76 -0.85
N ARG A 266 19.79 10.08 -0.75
CA ARG A 266 20.49 10.96 -1.69
C ARG A 266 20.72 12.36 -1.12
N THR A 267 21.73 13.02 -1.65
CA THR A 267 22.01 14.42 -1.40
C THR A 267 21.60 15.25 -2.61
N ILE A 268 20.85 16.32 -2.38
CA ILE A 268 20.34 17.22 -3.42
C ILE A 268 21.02 18.57 -3.23
N PRO A 269 21.84 19.05 -4.16
CA PRO A 269 22.39 20.40 -4.13
C PRO A 269 21.29 21.46 -4.20
N LEU A 270 21.44 22.54 -3.47
CA LEU A 270 20.50 23.65 -3.41
C LEU A 270 21.05 24.87 -4.15
N PRO A 271 20.28 25.46 -5.08
CA PRO A 271 20.59 26.76 -5.63
C PRO A 271 20.61 27.87 -4.55
N ASP A 272 21.40 28.89 -4.73
CA ASP A 272 21.59 29.98 -3.76
C ASP A 272 20.26 30.67 -3.38
N PHE A 273 19.36 30.85 -4.33
CA PHE A 273 18.05 31.45 -4.04
C PHE A 273 17.19 30.59 -3.15
N VAL A 274 17.29 29.26 -3.25
CA VAL A 274 16.59 28.32 -2.34
C VAL A 274 17.20 28.40 -0.95
N VAL A 275 18.52 28.42 -0.84
CA VAL A 275 19.23 28.58 0.45
C VAL A 275 18.83 29.91 1.13
N LYS A 276 18.75 31.00 0.38
CA LYS A 276 18.30 32.31 0.89
C LYS A 276 16.86 32.26 1.40
N ALA A 277 15.95 31.59 0.70
CA ALA A 277 14.55 31.47 1.10
C ALA A 277 14.36 30.60 2.36
N ILE A 278 15.18 29.57 2.52
CA ILE A 278 15.11 28.64 3.67
C ILE A 278 15.69 29.28 4.95
N LYS A 279 16.76 30.06 4.83
CA LYS A 279 17.55 30.57 5.93
C LYS A 279 16.76 31.27 7.05
N PRO A 280 15.73 32.12 6.78
CA PRO A 280 14.95 32.79 7.81
C PRO A 280 14.15 31.86 8.71
N PHE A 281 13.87 30.61 8.28
CA PHE A 281 13.05 29.65 8.99
C PHE A 281 13.84 28.67 9.85
N VAL A 282 15.16 28.77 9.87
CA VAL A 282 16.04 27.84 10.62
C VAL A 282 15.64 27.79 12.08
N SER A 283 15.60 26.58 12.61
CA SER A 283 15.27 26.29 13.98
C SER A 283 16.24 25.25 14.55
N SER A 284 15.91 24.61 15.65
CA SER A 284 16.72 23.55 16.24
C SER A 284 17.01 22.41 15.24
N PRO A 285 18.18 21.78 15.26
CA PRO A 285 18.57 20.75 14.31
C PRO A 285 17.59 19.59 14.18
N ASN A 286 16.94 19.19 15.28
CA ASN A 286 15.97 18.11 15.29
C ASN A 286 14.51 18.55 15.03
N ALA A 287 14.27 19.85 14.83
CA ALA A 287 12.95 20.35 14.50
C ALA A 287 12.61 20.04 13.03
N TYR A 288 11.35 19.68 12.80
CA TYR A 288 10.84 19.47 11.43
C TYR A 288 10.72 20.83 10.71
N ILE A 289 11.05 20.87 9.44
CA ILE A 289 11.05 22.13 8.66
C ILE A 289 9.65 22.74 8.61
N LEU A 290 8.62 21.91 8.44
CA LEU A 290 7.24 22.36 8.23
C LEU A 290 6.57 22.87 9.53
N SER A 291 6.94 22.35 10.69
CA SER A 291 6.38 22.82 11.98
C SER A 291 7.31 23.79 12.71
N GLY A 292 8.59 23.68 12.49
CA GLY A 292 9.61 24.40 13.28
C GLY A 292 9.88 23.79 14.65
N GLU A 293 9.27 22.65 14.97
CA GLU A 293 9.30 21.99 16.27
C GLU A 293 9.79 20.56 16.19
N CYS A 294 10.36 20.03 17.29
CA CYS A 294 10.90 18.68 17.35
C CYS A 294 9.83 17.60 17.52
N LYS A 295 8.71 17.93 18.15
CA LYS A 295 7.64 16.96 18.49
C LYS A 295 6.38 17.12 17.66
N SER A 296 6.19 18.28 17.05
CA SER A 296 5.05 18.56 16.17
C SER A 296 5.39 18.18 14.73
N ILE A 297 4.53 17.40 14.11
CA ILE A 297 4.70 16.94 12.73
C ILE A 297 3.57 17.44 11.85
N VAL A 298 3.90 17.76 10.60
CA VAL A 298 2.92 18.09 9.56
C VAL A 298 2.79 16.88 8.64
N GLU A 299 1.57 16.37 8.52
CA GLU A 299 1.31 15.17 7.73
C GLU A 299 1.19 15.45 6.24
N PRO A 300 1.49 14.44 5.37
CA PRO A 300 1.31 14.57 3.93
C PRO A 300 -0.07 15.07 3.51
N ARG A 301 -1.15 14.62 4.17
CA ARG A 301 -2.52 15.06 3.85
C ARG A 301 -2.74 16.54 4.12
N THR A 302 -2.17 17.06 5.20
CA THR A 302 -2.22 18.50 5.50
C THR A 302 -1.56 19.31 4.40
N MET A 303 -0.37 18.89 3.95
CA MET A 303 0.34 19.55 2.84
C MET A 303 -0.42 19.46 1.52
N GLN A 304 -1.06 18.33 1.22
CA GLN A 304 -1.93 18.19 0.05
C GLN A 304 -3.10 19.17 0.06
N ASN A 305 -3.75 19.30 1.22
CA ASN A 305 -4.90 20.22 1.37
C ASN A 305 -4.44 21.69 1.25
N ARG A 306 -3.32 22.06 1.88
CA ARG A 306 -2.74 23.41 1.76
C ARG A 306 -2.38 23.73 0.31
N PHE A 307 -1.72 22.79 -0.38
CA PHE A 307 -1.36 22.98 -1.78
C PHE A 307 -2.59 23.21 -2.68
N LYS A 308 -3.68 22.48 -2.45
CA LYS A 308 -4.93 22.75 -3.17
C LYS A 308 -5.44 24.17 -2.97
N GLY A 309 -5.42 24.67 -1.74
CA GLY A 309 -5.78 26.07 -1.45
C GLY A 309 -4.89 27.07 -2.23
N TYR A 310 -3.59 26.82 -2.31
CA TYR A 310 -2.67 27.67 -3.07
C TYR A 310 -2.93 27.62 -4.59
N LEU A 311 -3.36 26.49 -5.13
CA LEU A 311 -3.77 26.40 -6.54
C LEU A 311 -5.06 27.21 -6.79
N GLU A 312 -6.04 27.13 -5.90
CA GLU A 312 -7.30 27.90 -5.97
C GLU A 312 -7.02 29.40 -5.88
N GLU A 313 -6.19 29.83 -4.93
CA GLU A 313 -5.76 31.23 -4.74
C GLU A 313 -5.02 31.78 -5.97
N GLY A 314 -4.17 30.96 -6.58
CA GLY A 314 -3.44 31.32 -7.80
C GLY A 314 -4.24 31.14 -9.10
N HIS A 315 -5.53 30.75 -9.06
CA HIS A 315 -6.35 30.41 -10.23
C HIS A 315 -5.69 29.37 -11.14
N ILE A 316 -4.97 28.40 -10.55
CA ILE A 316 -4.25 27.34 -11.25
C ILE A 316 -5.16 26.11 -11.37
N GLY A 317 -5.19 25.48 -12.53
CA GLY A 317 -5.95 24.26 -12.76
C GLY A 317 -5.56 23.11 -11.81
N ASP A 318 -6.49 22.18 -11.56
CA ASP A 318 -6.29 21.09 -10.58
C ASP A 318 -4.98 20.33 -10.83
N ALA A 319 -4.20 20.20 -9.78
CA ALA A 319 -2.97 19.45 -9.76
C ALA A 319 -2.78 18.76 -8.39
N ASN A 320 -2.25 17.55 -8.40
CA ASN A 320 -1.87 16.89 -7.16
C ASN A 320 -0.48 17.34 -6.70
N PHE A 321 -0.15 17.15 -5.43
CA PHE A 321 1.15 17.57 -4.88
C PHE A 321 2.35 16.97 -5.62
N HIS A 322 2.21 15.78 -6.21
CA HIS A 322 3.27 15.14 -6.97
C HIS A 322 3.58 15.84 -8.31
N SER A 323 2.64 16.66 -8.79
CA SER A 323 2.85 17.51 -9.97
C SER A 323 3.99 18.51 -9.79
N LEU A 324 4.29 18.96 -8.56
CA LEU A 324 5.47 19.80 -8.27
C LEU A 324 6.76 19.09 -8.68
N ARG A 325 6.88 17.81 -8.34
CA ARG A 325 8.04 17.00 -8.74
C ARG A 325 8.10 16.76 -10.25
N HIS A 326 6.95 16.56 -10.89
CA HIS A 326 6.90 16.45 -12.36
C HIS A 326 7.30 17.75 -13.03
N THR A 327 6.82 18.88 -12.50
CA THR A 327 7.22 20.23 -12.97
C THR A 327 8.71 20.44 -12.81
N PHE A 328 9.28 20.16 -11.63
CA PHE A 328 10.73 20.24 -11.41
C PHE A 328 11.51 19.42 -12.44
N ALA A 329 11.14 18.14 -12.62
CA ALA A 329 11.84 17.26 -13.54
C ALA A 329 11.77 17.74 -15.00
N THR A 330 10.60 18.23 -15.43
CA THR A 330 10.42 18.79 -16.77
C THR A 330 11.27 20.04 -16.96
N ARG A 331 11.28 20.97 -15.98
CA ARG A 331 12.12 22.18 -16.03
C ARG A 331 13.61 21.86 -16.07
N CYS A 332 14.05 20.81 -15.35
CA CYS A 332 15.44 20.37 -15.41
C CYS A 332 15.82 19.84 -16.81
N ILE A 333 14.94 19.06 -17.45
CA ILE A 333 15.18 18.59 -18.82
C ILE A 333 15.21 19.75 -19.80
N GLU A 334 14.29 20.71 -19.70
CA GLU A 334 14.26 21.93 -20.53
C GLU A 334 15.50 22.80 -20.32
N ALA A 335 16.05 22.83 -19.09
CA ALA A 335 17.30 23.51 -18.76
C ALA A 335 18.54 22.72 -19.19
N GLY A 336 18.39 21.56 -19.82
CA GLY A 336 19.52 20.77 -20.36
C GLY A 336 20.22 19.87 -19.34
N PHE A 337 19.56 19.53 -18.22
CA PHE A 337 20.13 18.57 -17.26
C PHE A 337 20.33 17.21 -17.92
N ASP A 338 21.48 16.60 -17.66
CA ASP A 338 21.70 15.20 -17.98
C ASP A 338 20.74 14.30 -17.25
N VAL A 339 20.19 13.33 -17.98
CA VAL A 339 19.11 12.45 -17.48
C VAL A 339 19.56 11.58 -16.30
N LYS A 340 20.85 11.18 -16.27
CA LYS A 340 21.38 10.38 -15.17
C LYS A 340 21.45 11.22 -13.90
N THR A 341 22.01 12.43 -13.98
CA THR A 341 22.07 13.39 -12.88
C THR A 341 20.65 13.71 -12.35
N LEU A 342 19.69 13.97 -13.23
CA LEU A 342 18.31 14.20 -12.83
C LEU A 342 17.70 12.97 -12.15
N SER A 343 17.96 11.76 -12.64
CA SER A 343 17.51 10.52 -12.05
C SER A 343 18.04 10.33 -10.62
N GLU A 344 19.31 10.69 -10.38
CA GLU A 344 19.95 10.65 -9.06
C GLU A 344 19.34 11.68 -8.11
N ILE A 345 19.15 12.93 -8.53
CA ILE A 345 18.48 13.99 -7.76
C ILE A 345 17.07 13.57 -7.38
N LEU A 346 16.34 13.01 -8.31
CA LEU A 346 14.98 12.50 -8.03
C LEU A 346 14.97 11.23 -7.17
N GLY A 347 16.05 10.46 -7.11
CA GLY A 347 16.12 9.18 -6.42
C GLY A 347 15.22 8.13 -7.08
N HIS A 348 15.33 8.00 -8.41
CA HIS A 348 14.71 6.92 -9.15
C HIS A 348 15.57 5.65 -9.08
N SER A 349 14.96 4.48 -8.96
CA SER A 349 15.68 3.21 -8.93
C SER A 349 16.32 2.83 -10.27
N SER A 350 15.94 3.49 -11.36
CA SER A 350 16.48 3.30 -12.70
C SER A 350 16.34 4.58 -13.51
N VAL A 351 17.36 4.90 -14.28
CA VAL A 351 17.38 6.03 -15.24
C VAL A 351 16.25 5.90 -16.27
N LYS A 352 15.86 4.67 -16.61
CA LYS A 352 14.72 4.40 -17.51
C LYS A 352 13.44 5.07 -17.06
N ILE A 353 13.20 5.16 -15.75
CA ILE A 353 12.00 5.84 -15.20
C ILE A 353 12.01 7.34 -15.57
N THR A 354 13.17 7.97 -15.54
CA THR A 354 13.31 9.39 -15.92
C THR A 354 13.16 9.58 -17.43
N LEU A 355 13.77 8.69 -18.21
CA LEU A 355 13.64 8.68 -19.67
C LEU A 355 12.18 8.52 -20.11
N ASP A 356 11.53 7.47 -19.64
CA ASP A 356 10.14 7.11 -20.05
C ASP A 356 9.12 8.20 -19.63
N ARG A 357 9.42 8.99 -18.60
CA ARG A 357 8.50 9.98 -18.04
C ARG A 357 8.70 11.40 -18.52
N TYR A 358 9.93 11.82 -18.71
CA TYR A 358 10.25 13.25 -18.90
C TYR A 358 10.99 13.57 -20.20
N VAL A 359 11.56 12.55 -20.87
CA VAL A 359 12.32 12.78 -22.10
C VAL A 359 11.45 12.47 -23.31
N HIS A 360 10.64 13.45 -23.71
CA HIS A 360 9.95 13.41 -25.01
C HIS A 360 10.78 14.20 -26.00
N SER A 361 11.45 13.53 -26.94
CA SER A 361 12.27 14.19 -27.95
C SER A 361 11.39 14.93 -28.96
N SER A 362 11.25 16.25 -28.82
CA SER A 362 10.67 17.09 -29.88
C SER A 362 11.61 17.19 -31.07
N MET A 363 11.06 17.48 -32.26
CA MET A 363 11.90 17.74 -33.47
C MET A 363 12.81 18.94 -33.29
N GLU A 364 12.38 19.95 -32.49
CA GLU A 364 13.17 21.12 -32.14
C GLU A 364 14.41 20.73 -31.32
N LEU A 365 14.22 19.89 -30.29
CA LEU A 365 15.32 19.40 -29.47
C LEU A 365 16.29 18.54 -30.29
N LYS A 366 15.77 17.71 -31.22
CA LYS A 366 16.62 16.95 -32.15
C LYS A 366 17.46 17.88 -33.03
N ARG A 367 16.88 18.93 -33.61
CA ARG A 367 17.59 19.91 -34.43
C ARG A 367 18.65 20.65 -33.60
N SER A 368 18.26 21.21 -32.45
CA SER A 368 19.20 21.92 -31.56
C SER A 368 20.37 21.04 -31.11
N ASN A 369 20.13 19.73 -30.88
CA ASN A 369 21.24 18.83 -30.53
C ASN A 369 22.11 18.49 -31.75
N MET A 370 21.56 18.38 -32.95
CA MET A 370 22.34 18.16 -34.17
C MET A 370 23.20 19.38 -34.53
N GLU A 371 22.71 20.60 -34.26
CA GLU A 371 23.49 21.85 -34.47
C GLU A 371 24.71 22.00 -33.55
N LYS A 372 24.74 21.25 -32.43
CA LYS A 372 25.92 21.21 -31.54
C LYS A 372 27.11 20.41 -32.14
N LEU A 373 26.86 19.64 -33.19
CA LEU A 373 27.92 18.92 -33.88
C LEU A 373 28.74 19.89 -34.75
N THR A 374 29.99 20.09 -34.39
CA THR A 374 30.96 20.84 -35.24
C THR A 374 31.66 19.89 -36.20
N PRO A 375 31.88 20.27 -37.49
CA PRO A 375 32.69 19.48 -38.40
C PRO A 375 34.08 19.28 -37.82
N ILE A 376 34.56 18.04 -37.79
CA ILE A 376 35.98 17.77 -37.55
C ILE A 376 36.68 18.10 -38.85
N LEU A 377 37.28 19.29 -38.89
CA LEU A 377 38.19 19.67 -40.00
C LEU A 377 39.48 18.89 -39.78
N VAL A 378 39.82 18.03 -40.76
CA VAL A 378 41.09 17.31 -40.87
C VAL A 378 42.15 18.23 -41.50
#